data_f0147b8dbe261e04497ef6e1c04bdcc9
#
_entry.id   f0147b8dbe261e04497ef6e1c04bdcc9
#
_cell.length_a   1.000
_cell.length_b   1.000
_cell.length_c   1.000
_cell.angle_alpha   90.00
_cell.angle_beta   90.00
_cell.angle_gamma   90.00
#
_symmetry.space_group_name_H-M   'P 1'
#
loop_
_entity.id
_entity.type
_entity.pdbx_description
1 polymer ?
#
loop_
_entity_poly.entity_id
_entity_poly.type
_entity_poly.pdbx_seq_one_letter_code
_entity_poly.pdbx_strand_id
1 'polypeptide(L)'
;MKPKITLTGVTLALLLTGWEPVHAQEITRPIWTLSPNARLMMNDGLPVIPLFEGWYENPDGTYTFEFGFWNRNHEQGFHIPIGENNSIEPAEYGGGQPTVFMPSNARGYSHGDNTGNFTVTVPGDFVEGGGEVIWTLRSQGTEVSVPGQVVSNYGLSLGPQAGGSLPPMLKLEEDGPELWGTSSADGDPRETSTTRVAVRGSYARPVTRAATVGTPLTLAVWAQDRFVQINDRQQVPAVVTWFTHQGPGPAEVGPIQIDSEGKTVATIMFSEPGRYLLLARADNFRGSGDSSTGDHCCWTNGYVEVTVSQ
;
A
#
# COMPACT_ATOMS: atom_id res chain seq x y z
N MET A 1 30.17 -12.10 90.59
CA MET A 1 29.26 -12.58 89.57
C MET A 1 29.14 -11.46 88.53
N LYS A 2 29.71 -11.68 87.36
CA LYS A 2 29.60 -10.71 86.23
C LYS A 2 28.70 -11.37 85.18
N PRO A 3 27.69 -10.64 84.61
CA PRO A 3 26.80 -11.18 83.59
C PRO A 3 27.55 -11.17 82.25
N LYS A 4 27.46 -12.31 81.57
CA LYS A 4 27.89 -12.44 80.16
C LYS A 4 26.82 -11.89 79.23
N ILE A 5 27.20 -10.89 78.42
CA ILE A 5 26.35 -10.37 77.36
C ILE A 5 26.64 -11.19 76.09
N THR A 6 25.64 -11.91 75.61
CA THR A 6 25.74 -12.62 74.35
C THR A 6 25.28 -11.69 73.23
N LEU A 7 26.19 -11.36 72.33
CA LEU A 7 25.91 -10.53 71.15
C LEU A 7 25.41 -11.49 70.02
N THR A 8 24.14 -11.36 69.68
CA THR A 8 23.58 -12.09 68.51
C THR A 8 23.81 -11.24 67.26
N GLY A 9 24.70 -11.71 66.43
CA GLY A 9 24.98 -11.08 65.14
C GLY A 9 23.82 -11.27 64.15
N VAL A 10 23.23 -10.20 63.69
CA VAL A 10 22.28 -10.18 62.56
C VAL A 10 23.06 -10.06 61.28
N THR A 11 23.12 -11.13 60.49
CA THR A 11 23.73 -11.13 59.17
C THR A 11 22.74 -10.53 58.18
N LEU A 12 23.03 -9.31 57.73
CA LEU A 12 22.27 -8.64 56.67
C LEU A 12 22.73 -9.20 55.33
N ALA A 13 21.91 -10.05 54.71
CA ALA A 13 22.15 -10.54 53.36
C ALA A 13 21.78 -9.40 52.36
N LEU A 14 22.81 -8.77 51.77
CA LEU A 14 22.63 -7.90 50.62
C LEU A 14 22.29 -8.76 49.39
N LEU A 15 21.04 -8.70 48.95
CA LEU A 15 20.63 -9.17 47.64
C LEU A 15 21.21 -8.21 46.62
N LEU A 16 22.37 -8.55 46.07
CA LEU A 16 22.88 -7.96 44.83
C LEU A 16 22.00 -8.46 43.70
N THR A 17 20.98 -7.68 43.32
CA THR A 17 20.34 -7.86 42.05
C THR A 17 21.38 -7.54 40.97
N GLY A 18 21.89 -8.60 40.36
CA GLY A 18 22.82 -8.49 39.24
C GLY A 18 22.13 -7.72 38.11
N TRP A 19 22.61 -6.53 37.82
CA TRP A 19 22.38 -5.91 36.52
C TRP A 19 23.16 -6.78 35.52
N GLU A 20 22.45 -7.67 34.84
CA GLU A 20 23.00 -8.26 33.63
C GLU A 20 23.29 -7.09 32.65
N PRO A 21 24.54 -6.91 32.22
CA PRO A 21 24.84 -5.93 31.22
C PRO A 21 24.05 -6.32 29.95
N VAL A 22 23.26 -5.39 29.44
CA VAL A 22 22.67 -5.54 28.12
C VAL A 22 23.85 -5.69 27.16
N HIS A 23 24.11 -6.94 26.74
CA HIS A 23 25.12 -7.20 25.73
C HIS A 23 24.62 -6.53 24.43
N ALA A 24 25.31 -5.47 24.04
CA ALA A 24 25.14 -4.93 22.71
C ALA A 24 25.39 -6.09 21.72
N GLN A 25 24.42 -6.37 20.89
CA GLN A 25 24.51 -7.41 19.88
C GLN A 25 25.72 -7.09 18.99
N GLU A 26 26.72 -7.96 19.00
CA GLU A 26 27.91 -7.78 18.18
C GLU A 26 27.51 -7.85 16.72
N ILE A 27 27.60 -6.71 16.01
CA ILE A 27 27.34 -6.66 14.58
C ILE A 27 28.57 -7.27 13.90
N THR A 28 28.49 -8.58 13.59
CA THR A 28 29.60 -9.35 13.03
C THR A 28 29.99 -8.93 11.61
N ARG A 29 29.18 -8.12 10.95
CA ARG A 29 29.52 -7.46 9.67
C ARG A 29 29.37 -5.97 9.81
N PRO A 30 30.37 -5.19 9.39
CA PRO A 30 30.25 -3.75 9.38
C PRO A 30 29.04 -3.32 8.54
N ILE A 31 28.15 -2.53 9.14
CA ILE A 31 26.88 -2.11 8.51
C ILE A 31 27.10 -1.42 7.15
N TRP A 32 28.25 -0.80 6.94
CA TRP A 32 28.65 -0.15 5.67
C TRP A 32 29.03 -1.13 4.56
N THR A 33 29.22 -2.42 4.86
CA THR A 33 29.46 -3.44 3.83
C THR A 33 28.16 -3.97 3.21
N LEU A 34 27.01 -3.69 3.83
CA LEU A 34 25.70 -4.00 3.28
C LEU A 34 25.31 -2.91 2.28
N SER A 35 24.66 -3.31 1.20
CA SER A 35 24.05 -2.31 0.32
C SER A 35 23.07 -1.44 1.13
N PRO A 36 22.87 -0.17 0.78
CA PRO A 36 21.92 0.69 1.49
C PRO A 36 20.53 0.05 1.62
N ASN A 37 20.10 -0.66 0.60
CA ASN A 37 18.80 -1.34 0.57
C ASN A 37 18.73 -2.55 1.51
N ALA A 38 19.80 -3.34 1.63
CA ALA A 38 19.87 -4.47 2.54
C ALA A 38 19.79 -4.06 4.02
N ARG A 39 20.06 -2.80 4.34
CA ARG A 39 19.93 -2.26 5.70
C ARG A 39 18.51 -1.90 6.08
N LEU A 40 17.67 -1.66 5.08
CA LEU A 40 16.31 -1.18 5.26
C LEU A 40 15.27 -2.30 5.28
N MET A 41 15.67 -3.52 4.89
CA MET A 41 14.79 -4.68 4.81
C MET A 41 15.40 -5.88 5.55
N MET A 42 14.53 -6.72 6.11
CA MET A 42 14.87 -7.98 6.77
C MET A 42 13.89 -9.06 6.28
N ASN A 43 14.14 -10.31 6.62
CA ASN A 43 13.20 -11.39 6.29
C ASN A 43 11.88 -11.22 7.05
N ASP A 44 11.98 -10.88 8.32
CA ASP A 44 10.84 -10.69 9.23
C ASP A 44 11.14 -9.67 10.35
N GLY A 45 10.17 -9.41 11.20
CA GLY A 45 10.33 -8.65 12.45
C GLY A 45 10.32 -7.13 12.30
N LEU A 46 10.25 -6.58 11.10
CA LEU A 46 10.13 -5.14 10.90
C LEU A 46 8.67 -4.68 10.79
N PRO A 47 8.35 -3.46 11.22
CA PRO A 47 7.01 -2.91 11.08
C PRO A 47 6.68 -2.57 9.63
N VAL A 48 5.37 -2.49 9.34
CA VAL A 48 4.84 -1.86 8.14
C VAL A 48 4.81 -0.36 8.34
N ILE A 49 5.27 0.37 7.34
CA ILE A 49 5.35 1.84 7.35
C ILE A 49 4.27 2.40 6.44
N PRO A 50 3.31 3.19 6.95
CA PRO A 50 2.38 3.93 6.09
C PRO A 50 3.12 5.07 5.39
N LEU A 51 2.73 5.37 4.16
CA LEU A 51 3.33 6.42 3.34
C LEU A 51 2.25 7.38 2.86
N PHE A 52 2.53 8.66 2.91
CA PHE A 52 1.80 9.68 2.16
C PHE A 52 2.58 9.97 0.89
N GLU A 53 1.94 9.76 -0.25
CA GLU A 53 2.62 9.83 -1.54
C GLU A 53 2.37 11.15 -2.25
N GLY A 54 1.27 11.80 -1.92
CA GLY A 54 1.01 13.14 -2.43
C GLY A 54 -0.47 13.47 -2.54
N TRP A 55 -0.73 14.58 -3.21
CA TRP A 55 -2.08 15.12 -3.37
C TRP A 55 -2.27 15.78 -4.73
N TYR A 56 -3.51 15.87 -5.15
CA TYR A 56 -3.92 16.68 -6.30
C TYR A 56 -5.30 17.27 -6.07
N GLU A 57 -5.55 18.41 -6.72
CA GLU A 57 -6.85 19.07 -6.72
C GLU A 57 -7.74 18.48 -7.82
N ASN A 58 -8.99 18.22 -7.47
CA ASN A 58 -10.01 17.77 -8.41
C ASN A 58 -10.76 18.96 -9.04
N PRO A 59 -11.34 18.82 -10.25
CA PRO A 59 -12.07 19.91 -10.90
C PRO A 59 -13.29 20.41 -10.14
N ASP A 60 -13.81 19.61 -9.22
CA ASP A 60 -14.93 19.97 -8.36
C ASP A 60 -14.50 20.73 -7.10
N GLY A 61 -13.20 21.09 -6.97
CA GLY A 61 -12.63 21.79 -5.82
C GLY A 61 -12.38 20.91 -4.62
N THR A 62 -12.53 19.59 -4.73
CA THR A 62 -12.07 18.66 -3.71
C THR A 62 -10.60 18.32 -3.90
N TYR A 63 -9.96 17.76 -2.88
CA TYR A 63 -8.57 17.30 -2.94
C TYR A 63 -8.50 15.80 -2.71
N THR A 64 -7.64 15.12 -3.45
CA THR A 64 -7.38 13.70 -3.27
C THR A 64 -5.98 13.53 -2.72
N PHE A 65 -5.89 12.80 -1.60
CA PHE A 65 -4.66 12.37 -0.95
C PHE A 65 -4.40 10.93 -1.30
N GLU A 66 -3.17 10.62 -1.71
CA GLU A 66 -2.76 9.29 -2.09
C GLU A 66 -1.83 8.68 -1.05
N PHE A 67 -2.13 7.44 -0.68
CA PHE A 67 -1.40 6.70 0.33
C PHE A 67 -0.94 5.34 -0.20
N GLY A 68 0.24 4.97 0.24
CA GLY A 68 0.81 3.65 0.07
C GLY A 68 1.38 3.13 1.37
N PHE A 69 2.05 2.00 1.32
CA PHE A 69 2.76 1.46 2.47
C PHE A 69 4.04 0.77 2.05
N TRP A 70 4.93 0.59 3.00
CA TRP A 70 6.12 -0.21 2.84
C TRP A 70 6.18 -1.30 3.89
N ASN A 71 5.96 -2.55 3.47
CA ASN A 71 6.30 -3.71 4.28
C ASN A 71 7.79 -3.99 4.10
N ARG A 72 8.57 -3.73 5.14
CA ARG A 72 10.04 -3.84 5.13
C ARG A 72 10.54 -5.28 5.29
N ASN A 73 9.65 -6.26 5.33
CA ASN A 73 9.98 -7.67 5.42
C ASN A 73 9.98 -8.31 4.04
N HIS A 74 10.90 -9.23 3.80
CA HIS A 74 10.96 -9.99 2.55
C HIS A 74 10.00 -11.20 2.54
N GLU A 75 9.68 -11.74 3.71
CA GLU A 75 8.91 -12.99 3.84
C GLU A 75 7.65 -12.82 4.68
N GLN A 76 7.65 -11.87 5.63
CA GLN A 76 6.54 -11.69 6.56
C GLN A 76 5.48 -10.74 6.00
N GLY A 77 4.26 -11.25 5.78
CA GLY A 77 3.06 -10.44 5.57
C GLY A 77 2.32 -10.17 6.88
N PHE A 78 1.43 -9.18 6.86
CA PHE A 78 0.59 -8.84 8.02
C PHE A 78 -0.86 -8.75 7.62
N HIS A 79 -1.73 -9.15 8.54
CA HIS A 79 -3.14 -8.82 8.52
C HIS A 79 -3.41 -7.89 9.70
N ILE A 80 -3.72 -6.63 9.42
CA ILE A 80 -4.01 -5.59 10.41
C ILE A 80 -5.40 -5.03 10.10
N PRO A 81 -6.44 -5.55 10.73
CA PRO A 81 -7.81 -5.07 10.52
C PRO A 81 -7.97 -3.59 10.84
N ILE A 82 -8.92 -2.95 10.16
CA ILE A 82 -9.33 -1.57 10.47
C ILE A 82 -9.81 -1.51 11.94
N GLY A 83 -9.26 -0.57 12.68
CA GLY A 83 -9.50 -0.40 14.11
C GLY A 83 -8.30 0.27 14.78
N GLU A 84 -8.09 -0.03 16.04
CA GLU A 84 -7.03 0.60 16.85
C GLU A 84 -5.63 0.50 16.25
N ASN A 85 -5.32 -0.61 15.57
CA ASN A 85 -4.00 -0.85 14.97
C ASN A 85 -3.89 -0.41 13.50
N ASN A 86 -4.98 0.04 12.89
CA ASN A 86 -5.06 0.51 11.51
C ASN A 86 -6.18 1.54 11.40
N SER A 87 -5.88 2.78 11.71
CA SER A 87 -6.87 3.86 11.81
C SER A 87 -6.54 5.04 10.92
N ILE A 88 -7.58 5.71 10.48
CA ILE A 88 -7.51 7.02 9.82
C ILE A 88 -8.26 8.04 10.67
N GLU A 89 -7.67 9.19 10.82
CA GLU A 89 -8.27 10.36 11.47
C GLU A 89 -8.26 11.56 10.51
N PRO A 90 -9.38 12.29 10.37
CA PRO A 90 -10.71 12.04 10.98
C PRO A 90 -11.34 10.73 10.51
N ALA A 91 -12.13 10.09 11.38
CA ALA A 91 -12.68 8.75 11.15
C ALA A 91 -13.63 8.64 9.95
N GLU A 92 -14.27 9.75 9.56
CA GLU A 92 -15.13 9.80 8.37
C GLU A 92 -14.39 9.54 7.05
N TYR A 93 -13.07 9.72 7.03
CA TYR A 93 -12.23 9.42 5.87
C TYR A 93 -11.65 8.01 5.88
N GLY A 94 -11.90 7.26 6.96
CA GLY A 94 -11.45 5.87 7.10
C GLY A 94 -12.32 4.87 6.35
N GLY A 95 -11.86 3.61 6.34
CA GLY A 95 -12.57 2.48 5.72
C GLY A 95 -12.00 2.04 4.37
N GLY A 96 -11.22 2.91 3.71
CA GLY A 96 -10.57 2.61 2.43
C GLY A 96 -9.17 2.02 2.54
N GLN A 97 -8.52 2.10 3.68
CA GLN A 97 -7.15 1.63 3.86
C GLN A 97 -7.04 0.10 3.79
N PRO A 98 -5.89 -0.43 3.34
CA PRO A 98 -5.67 -1.86 3.27
C PRO A 98 -5.67 -2.53 4.65
N THR A 99 -6.01 -3.82 4.70
CA THR A 99 -5.88 -4.66 5.91
C THR A 99 -4.87 -5.78 5.73
N VAL A 100 -4.44 -6.06 4.50
CA VAL A 100 -3.45 -7.09 4.17
C VAL A 100 -2.21 -6.42 3.60
N PHE A 101 -1.08 -6.66 4.25
CA PHE A 101 0.20 -6.03 3.94
C PHE A 101 1.21 -7.12 3.56
N MET A 102 1.21 -7.50 2.30
CA MET A 102 2.14 -8.53 1.79
C MET A 102 3.57 -8.00 1.73
N PRO A 103 4.57 -8.89 1.80
CA PRO A 103 5.95 -8.50 1.57
C PRO A 103 6.12 -7.81 0.24
N SER A 104 6.95 -6.77 0.19
CA SER A 104 7.30 -6.14 -1.06
C SER A 104 8.29 -7.01 -1.84
N ASN A 105 7.98 -7.31 -3.09
CA ASN A 105 8.92 -7.94 -4.02
C ASN A 105 9.95 -6.95 -4.57
N ALA A 106 9.91 -5.70 -4.12
CA ALA A 106 10.79 -4.65 -4.58
C ALA A 106 12.26 -4.97 -4.32
N ARG A 107 13.02 -5.08 -5.36
CA ARG A 107 14.48 -5.11 -5.29
C ARG A 107 14.98 -3.68 -5.17
N GLY A 108 15.17 -3.23 -3.93
CA GLY A 108 15.73 -1.91 -3.68
C GLY A 108 14.71 -0.88 -3.19
N TYR A 109 14.93 0.37 -3.54
CA TYR A 109 14.14 1.53 -3.12
C TYR A 109 12.75 1.63 -3.75
N SER A 110 12.41 0.79 -4.71
CA SER A 110 11.12 0.89 -5.35
C SER A 110 10.03 0.38 -4.41
N HIS A 111 9.16 1.26 -4.01
CA HIS A 111 7.92 0.95 -3.32
C HIS A 111 6.87 0.31 -4.24
N GLY A 112 7.26 0.01 -5.47
CA GLY A 112 6.47 -0.27 -6.67
C GLY A 112 5.15 -0.99 -6.49
N ASP A 113 5.15 -2.10 -5.73
CA ASP A 113 3.94 -2.89 -5.57
C ASP A 113 2.95 -2.30 -4.55
N ASN A 114 3.41 -1.43 -3.65
CA ASN A 114 2.63 -0.92 -2.53
C ASN A 114 2.43 0.61 -2.56
N THR A 115 2.82 1.25 -3.66
CA THR A 115 2.60 2.68 -3.95
C THR A 115 1.17 2.90 -4.41
N GLY A 116 0.53 4.02 -4.04
CA GLY A 116 -0.80 4.37 -4.50
C GLY A 116 -1.87 3.30 -4.23
N ASN A 117 -1.86 2.71 -3.04
CA ASN A 117 -2.78 1.63 -2.72
C ASN A 117 -4.22 2.10 -2.53
N PHE A 118 -4.41 3.28 -1.97
CA PHE A 118 -5.72 3.86 -1.81
C PHE A 118 -5.65 5.38 -1.74
N THR A 119 -6.79 6.01 -1.93
CA THR A 119 -6.93 7.45 -1.90
C THR A 119 -8.00 7.89 -0.90
N VAL A 120 -7.84 9.09 -0.36
CA VAL A 120 -8.83 9.78 0.46
C VAL A 120 -9.15 11.11 -0.21
N THR A 121 -10.41 11.36 -0.50
CA THR A 121 -10.85 12.64 -1.04
C THR A 121 -11.51 13.47 0.03
N VAL A 122 -11.06 14.71 0.16
CA VAL A 122 -11.51 15.68 1.17
C VAL A 122 -12.09 16.93 0.50
N PRO A 123 -13.02 17.64 1.14
CA PRO A 123 -13.53 18.92 0.64
C PRO A 123 -12.46 20.02 0.61
N GLY A 124 -12.62 21.00 -0.26
CA GLY A 124 -11.70 22.15 -0.33
C GLY A 124 -11.61 22.95 0.96
N ASP A 125 -12.73 23.18 1.62
CA ASP A 125 -12.79 23.90 2.91
C ASP A 125 -12.06 23.17 4.05
N PHE A 126 -12.01 21.84 4.02
CA PHE A 126 -11.18 21.06 4.93
C PHE A 126 -9.69 21.39 4.76
N VAL A 127 -9.22 21.48 3.51
CA VAL A 127 -7.83 21.83 3.18
C VAL A 127 -7.53 23.30 3.49
N GLU A 128 -8.43 24.22 3.15
CA GLU A 128 -8.30 25.65 3.47
C GLU A 128 -8.23 25.89 4.98
N GLY A 129 -8.90 25.06 5.77
CA GLY A 129 -8.82 25.04 7.22
C GLY A 129 -7.54 24.43 7.79
N GLY A 130 -6.62 23.96 6.96
CA GLY A 130 -5.39 23.27 7.40
C GLY A 130 -5.62 21.84 7.85
N GLY A 131 -6.67 21.19 7.35
CA GLY A 131 -7.03 19.82 7.70
C GLY A 131 -5.99 18.80 7.24
N GLU A 132 -5.79 17.77 8.06
CA GLU A 132 -4.90 16.64 7.80
C GLU A 132 -5.66 15.33 7.90
N VAL A 133 -5.33 14.36 7.04
CA VAL A 133 -5.78 12.99 7.15
C VAL A 133 -4.61 12.15 7.64
N ILE A 134 -4.71 11.61 8.85
CA ILE A 134 -3.61 10.88 9.50
C ILE A 134 -3.89 9.39 9.43
N TRP A 135 -3.03 8.64 8.74
CA TRP A 135 -3.07 7.18 8.75
C TRP A 135 -2.08 6.62 9.75
N THR A 136 -2.58 5.83 10.70
CA THR A 136 -1.77 5.19 11.75
C THR A 136 -1.80 3.68 11.60
N LEU A 137 -0.62 3.06 11.64
CA LEU A 137 -0.43 1.61 11.69
C LEU A 137 0.35 1.23 12.95
N ARG A 138 -0.10 0.15 13.61
CA ARG A 138 0.63 -0.49 14.72
C ARG A 138 0.97 -1.92 14.33
N SER A 139 2.28 -2.21 14.25
CA SER A 139 2.79 -3.54 13.95
C SER A 139 4.15 -3.75 14.61
N GLN A 140 4.47 -4.98 15.00
CA GLN A 140 5.76 -5.33 15.64
C GLN A 140 6.15 -4.41 16.81
N GLY A 141 5.16 -4.04 17.64
CA GLY A 141 5.37 -3.17 18.80
C GLY A 141 5.72 -1.70 18.45
N THR A 142 5.60 -1.33 17.18
CA THR A 142 5.87 0.02 16.69
C THR A 142 4.58 0.65 16.16
N GLU A 143 4.36 1.90 16.53
CA GLU A 143 3.32 2.76 15.97
C GLU A 143 3.96 3.76 15.00
N VAL A 144 3.39 3.85 13.81
CA VAL A 144 3.82 4.83 12.81
C VAL A 144 2.59 5.52 12.26
N SER A 145 2.63 6.85 12.23
CA SER A 145 1.58 7.69 11.66
C SER A 145 2.15 8.55 10.55
N VAL A 146 1.38 8.75 9.50
CA VAL A 146 1.72 9.66 8.41
C VAL A 146 0.56 10.62 8.15
N PRO A 147 0.81 11.95 8.16
CA PRO A 147 -0.20 12.94 7.78
C PRO A 147 -0.25 13.08 6.25
N GLY A 148 -1.47 13.02 5.69
CA GLY A 148 -1.79 13.49 4.36
C GLY A 148 -2.32 14.92 4.43
N GLN A 149 -1.65 15.84 3.75
CA GLN A 149 -2.00 17.26 3.74
C GLN A 149 -1.49 17.95 2.46
N VAL A 150 -2.07 19.09 2.14
CA VAL A 150 -1.61 19.88 1.00
C VAL A 150 -0.31 20.61 1.35
N VAL A 151 0.80 20.11 0.80
CA VAL A 151 2.12 20.73 0.90
C VAL A 151 2.75 20.82 -0.49
N SER A 152 3.41 21.92 -0.77
CA SER A 152 3.82 22.28 -2.15
C SER A 152 4.76 21.28 -2.83
N ASN A 153 5.56 20.55 -2.06
CA ASN A 153 6.52 19.56 -2.58
C ASN A 153 5.96 18.14 -2.70
N TYR A 154 4.68 17.94 -2.38
CA TYR A 154 3.97 16.67 -2.51
C TYR A 154 2.80 16.73 -3.50
N GLY A 155 2.71 17.81 -4.29
CA GLY A 155 1.76 17.89 -5.40
C GLY A 155 2.09 16.85 -6.47
N LEU A 156 1.12 16.00 -6.82
CA LEU A 156 1.29 14.97 -7.83
C LEU A 156 1.14 15.56 -9.24
N SER A 157 2.04 15.18 -10.12
CA SER A 157 1.92 15.51 -11.53
C SER A 157 0.89 14.62 -12.21
N LEU A 158 -0.05 15.24 -12.92
CA LEU A 158 -1.11 14.54 -13.62
C LEU A 158 -0.87 14.41 -15.13
N GLY A 159 0.29 14.86 -15.62
CA GLY A 159 0.67 14.79 -17.03
C GLY A 159 1.39 13.51 -17.43
N PRO A 160 1.69 13.34 -18.72
CA PRO A 160 2.51 12.23 -19.18
C PRO A 160 3.90 12.25 -18.53
N GLN A 161 4.31 11.11 -17.99
CA GLN A 161 5.52 10.95 -17.24
C GLN A 161 6.60 10.19 -18.04
N ALA A 162 7.83 10.23 -17.54
CA ALA A 162 8.94 9.35 -17.91
C ALA A 162 9.02 8.96 -19.40
N GLY A 163 8.86 9.93 -20.28
CA GLY A 163 8.96 9.69 -21.72
C GLY A 163 7.65 9.33 -22.40
N GLY A 164 6.52 9.69 -21.83
CA GLY A 164 5.21 9.55 -22.46
C GLY A 164 4.29 8.52 -21.82
N SER A 165 4.71 7.91 -20.71
CA SER A 165 3.86 6.97 -19.97
C SER A 165 2.69 7.66 -19.33
N LEU A 166 1.51 7.07 -19.47
CA LEU A 166 0.27 7.42 -18.79
C LEU A 166 -0.26 6.17 -18.09
N PRO A 167 -1.06 6.30 -17.02
CA PRO A 167 -1.71 5.15 -16.42
C PRO A 167 -2.50 4.35 -17.47
N PRO A 168 -2.38 3.03 -17.49
CA PRO A 168 -3.12 2.18 -18.41
C PRO A 168 -4.63 2.31 -18.22
N MET A 169 -5.39 2.07 -19.25
CA MET A 169 -6.83 1.81 -19.13
C MET A 169 -7.03 0.43 -18.48
N LEU A 170 -7.97 0.34 -17.56
CA LEU A 170 -8.38 -0.90 -16.92
C LEU A 170 -9.91 -1.05 -16.97
N LYS A 171 -10.40 -2.22 -17.34
CA LYS A 171 -11.80 -2.61 -17.22
C LYS A 171 -11.90 -3.87 -16.37
N LEU A 172 -12.80 -3.88 -15.41
CA LEU A 172 -13.06 -5.02 -14.54
C LEU A 172 -14.10 -6.00 -15.09
N GLU A 173 -14.78 -5.62 -16.15
CA GLU A 173 -15.74 -6.39 -16.91
C GLU A 173 -15.64 -6.03 -18.39
N GLU A 174 -15.95 -6.95 -19.29
CA GLU A 174 -15.79 -6.75 -20.74
C GLU A 174 -16.55 -5.51 -21.24
N ASP A 175 -17.79 -5.37 -20.83
CA ASP A 175 -18.65 -4.23 -21.15
C ASP A 175 -18.70 -3.18 -20.01
N GLY A 176 -17.79 -3.29 -19.02
CA GLY A 176 -17.71 -2.39 -17.90
C GLY A 176 -17.09 -1.03 -18.25
N PRO A 177 -17.20 -0.07 -17.33
CA PRO A 177 -16.60 1.24 -17.54
C PRO A 177 -15.07 1.14 -17.61
N GLU A 178 -14.48 2.01 -18.40
CA GLU A 178 -13.05 2.22 -18.42
C GLU A 178 -12.63 2.97 -17.16
N LEU A 179 -11.66 2.41 -16.45
CA LEU A 179 -11.00 3.03 -15.32
C LEU A 179 -9.67 3.61 -15.82
N TRP A 180 -9.37 4.80 -15.36
CA TRP A 180 -8.15 5.49 -15.69
C TRP A 180 -7.51 5.92 -14.36
N GLY A 181 -6.22 5.76 -14.22
CA GLY A 181 -5.53 6.13 -12.99
C GLY A 181 -5.58 7.61 -12.66
N THR A 182 -4.84 8.02 -11.66
CA THR A 182 -4.78 9.37 -11.10
C THR A 182 -4.33 10.45 -12.07
N SER A 183 -3.82 10.11 -13.23
CA SER A 183 -3.39 11.06 -14.25
C SER A 183 -4.58 11.60 -15.04
N SER A 184 -5.36 12.42 -14.45
CA SER A 184 -6.20 13.27 -15.26
C SER A 184 -5.38 14.45 -15.71
N ALA A 185 -4.78 14.34 -16.81
CA ALA A 185 -4.00 15.43 -17.30
C ALA A 185 -4.83 16.68 -17.56
N ASP A 186 -4.38 17.77 -17.00
CA ASP A 186 -4.63 19.07 -17.61
C ASP A 186 -4.00 19.06 -19.00
N GLY A 187 -4.58 18.34 -19.93
CA GLY A 187 -4.04 18.30 -21.28
C GLY A 187 -4.39 17.08 -22.13
N ASP A 188 -4.92 16.00 -21.59
CA ASP A 188 -5.47 14.94 -22.44
C ASP A 188 -6.96 15.18 -22.70
N PRO A 189 -7.35 15.58 -23.92
CA PRO A 189 -8.75 15.84 -24.25
C PRO A 189 -9.66 14.61 -24.18
N ARG A 190 -9.07 13.42 -24.00
CA ARG A 190 -9.80 12.16 -23.80
C ARG A 190 -10.19 11.94 -22.35
N GLU A 191 -9.62 12.72 -21.42
CA GLU A 191 -9.94 12.61 -20.00
C GLU A 191 -11.21 13.39 -19.70
N THR A 192 -12.26 12.65 -19.45
CA THR A 192 -13.53 13.20 -18.99
C THR A 192 -13.55 13.27 -17.46
N SER A 193 -14.39 14.12 -16.90
CA SER A 193 -14.59 14.23 -15.45
C SER A 193 -14.97 12.90 -14.77
N THR A 194 -15.45 11.92 -15.53
CA THR A 194 -15.73 10.56 -15.06
C THR A 194 -14.48 9.77 -14.71
N THR A 195 -13.34 10.10 -15.29
CA THR A 195 -12.06 9.46 -15.03
C THR A 195 -11.57 9.75 -13.61
N ARG A 196 -11.74 10.99 -13.17
CA ARG A 196 -11.39 11.41 -11.81
C ARG A 196 -12.31 10.81 -10.75
N VAL A 197 -13.58 10.63 -11.11
CA VAL A 197 -14.54 9.91 -10.27
C VAL A 197 -14.15 8.43 -10.12
N ALA A 198 -13.43 7.85 -11.08
CA ALA A 198 -13.01 6.46 -10.98
C ALA A 198 -11.96 6.23 -9.89
N VAL A 199 -11.05 7.15 -9.63
CA VAL A 199 -10.10 7.04 -8.51
C VAL A 199 -10.82 7.17 -7.17
N ARG A 200 -11.72 8.15 -7.05
CA ARG A 200 -12.62 8.27 -5.91
C ARG A 200 -13.64 7.13 -5.84
N GLY A 201 -14.02 6.62 -7.02
CA GLY A 201 -15.06 5.62 -7.18
C GLY A 201 -14.60 4.19 -7.12
N SER A 202 -13.30 3.91 -7.01
CA SER A 202 -12.81 2.53 -6.91
C SER A 202 -13.44 1.80 -5.72
N TYR A 203 -13.69 2.51 -4.64
CA TYR A 203 -14.46 1.98 -3.51
C TYR A 203 -15.97 2.16 -3.67
N ALA A 204 -16.41 3.18 -4.40
CA ALA A 204 -17.83 3.51 -4.47
C ALA A 204 -18.66 2.53 -5.30
N ARG A 205 -18.02 1.77 -6.20
CA ARG A 205 -18.68 0.76 -7.05
C ARG A 205 -17.75 -0.40 -7.39
N PRO A 206 -17.29 -1.18 -6.41
CA PRO A 206 -16.56 -2.39 -6.74
C PRO A 206 -17.46 -3.33 -7.54
N VAL A 207 -16.89 -4.02 -8.49
CA VAL A 207 -17.55 -5.17 -9.11
C VAL A 207 -17.67 -6.26 -8.07
N THR A 208 -18.86 -6.85 -7.92
CA THR A 208 -19.11 -7.86 -6.88
C THR A 208 -19.07 -9.28 -7.44
N ARG A 209 -18.48 -10.19 -6.67
CA ARG A 209 -18.40 -11.63 -6.98
C ARG A 209 -18.72 -12.46 -5.75
N ALA A 210 -19.05 -13.72 -5.98
CA ALA A 210 -19.19 -14.72 -4.93
C ALA A 210 -18.18 -15.84 -5.16
N ALA A 211 -17.67 -16.41 -4.07
CA ALA A 211 -16.77 -17.55 -4.10
C ALA A 211 -17.03 -18.48 -2.91
N THR A 212 -16.40 -19.65 -2.92
CA THR A 212 -16.43 -20.62 -1.83
C THR A 212 -15.01 -20.93 -1.41
N VAL A 213 -14.79 -21.10 -0.11
CA VAL A 213 -13.48 -21.49 0.44
C VAL A 213 -12.92 -22.70 -0.30
N GLY A 214 -11.65 -22.63 -0.67
CA GLY A 214 -10.94 -23.70 -1.37
C GLY A 214 -11.37 -23.94 -2.81
N THR A 215 -12.33 -23.15 -3.34
CA THR A 215 -12.75 -23.24 -4.74
C THR A 215 -12.15 -22.08 -5.54
N PRO A 216 -11.41 -22.35 -6.63
CA PRO A 216 -10.82 -21.30 -7.44
C PRO A 216 -11.87 -20.39 -8.08
N LEU A 217 -11.73 -19.08 -7.89
CA LEU A 217 -12.49 -18.04 -8.59
C LEU A 217 -11.66 -17.53 -9.76
N THR A 218 -12.19 -17.58 -10.96
CA THR A 218 -11.57 -17.01 -12.15
C THR A 218 -12.05 -15.58 -12.34
N LEU A 219 -11.12 -14.64 -12.40
CA LEU A 219 -11.36 -13.22 -12.70
C LEU A 219 -10.69 -12.85 -14.02
N ALA A 220 -11.41 -12.11 -14.85
CA ALA A 220 -10.88 -11.52 -16.07
C ALA A 220 -11.01 -10.01 -16.01
N VAL A 221 -9.95 -9.31 -16.40
CA VAL A 221 -9.90 -7.86 -16.55
C VAL A 221 -9.20 -7.52 -17.86
N TRP A 222 -9.42 -6.32 -18.37
CA TRP A 222 -8.82 -5.85 -19.62
C TRP A 222 -7.96 -4.64 -19.31
N ALA A 223 -6.68 -4.70 -19.68
CA ALA A 223 -5.73 -3.62 -19.48
C ALA A 223 -5.13 -3.21 -20.84
N GLN A 224 -5.16 -1.92 -21.12
CA GLN A 224 -4.57 -1.37 -22.33
C GLN A 224 -3.62 -0.23 -21.98
N ASP A 225 -2.41 -0.28 -22.53
CA ASP A 225 -1.45 0.78 -22.34
C ASP A 225 -1.88 2.08 -23.05
N ARG A 226 -1.60 3.19 -22.38
CA ARG A 226 -1.79 4.56 -22.88
C ARG A 226 -0.43 5.22 -23.00
N PHE A 227 0.11 5.18 -24.17
CA PHE A 227 1.43 5.75 -24.40
C PHE A 227 1.34 6.96 -25.34
N VAL A 228 1.93 8.07 -24.91
CA VAL A 228 2.10 9.26 -25.72
C VAL A 228 3.57 9.32 -26.14
N GLN A 229 3.84 9.22 -27.45
CA GLN A 229 5.21 9.29 -27.96
C GLN A 229 5.79 10.68 -27.74
N ILE A 230 6.69 10.83 -26.79
CA ILE A 230 7.41 12.09 -26.51
C ILE A 230 8.86 12.01 -26.96
N ASN A 231 9.45 10.82 -26.94
CA ASN A 231 10.84 10.56 -27.32
C ASN A 231 10.98 9.15 -27.94
N ASP A 232 12.21 8.69 -28.15
CA ASP A 232 12.50 7.37 -28.75
C ASP A 232 12.26 6.18 -27.79
N ARG A 233 11.65 6.38 -26.64
CA ARG A 233 11.33 5.28 -25.73
C ARG A 233 10.24 4.40 -26.31
N GLN A 234 10.43 3.09 -26.14
CA GLN A 234 9.46 2.11 -26.59
C GLN A 234 8.30 1.99 -25.62
N GLN A 235 7.11 1.85 -26.16
CA GLN A 235 5.92 1.48 -25.41
C GLN A 235 6.14 0.17 -24.63
N VAL A 236 5.70 0.16 -23.37
CA VAL A 236 5.72 -1.02 -22.51
C VAL A 236 4.28 -1.54 -22.38
N PRO A 237 4.01 -2.81 -22.68
CA PRO A 237 2.69 -3.36 -22.49
C PRO A 237 2.21 -3.25 -21.04
N ALA A 238 0.94 -2.93 -20.85
CA ALA A 238 0.33 -2.96 -19.53
C ALA A 238 0.33 -4.39 -18.96
N VAL A 239 0.60 -4.51 -17.68
CA VAL A 239 0.49 -5.75 -16.91
C VAL A 239 -0.53 -5.55 -15.79
N VAL A 240 -1.14 -6.64 -15.33
CA VAL A 240 -2.07 -6.59 -14.19
C VAL A 240 -1.53 -7.45 -13.07
N THR A 241 -1.48 -6.86 -11.89
CA THR A 241 -1.14 -7.53 -10.64
C THR A 241 -2.34 -7.51 -9.71
N TRP A 242 -2.56 -8.61 -9.00
CA TRP A 242 -3.65 -8.73 -8.04
C TRP A 242 -3.14 -8.73 -6.61
N PHE A 243 -3.83 -8.00 -5.75
CA PHE A 243 -3.55 -7.91 -4.32
C PHE A 243 -4.82 -8.13 -3.51
N THR A 244 -4.68 -8.73 -2.34
CA THR A 244 -5.73 -8.64 -1.33
C THR A 244 -5.59 -7.29 -0.63
N HIS A 245 -6.54 -6.40 -0.90
CA HIS A 245 -6.55 -5.08 -0.29
C HIS A 245 -7.16 -5.12 1.11
N GLN A 246 -8.34 -5.73 1.22
CA GLN A 246 -9.00 -5.99 2.50
C GLN A 246 -9.53 -7.42 2.53
N GLY A 247 -9.58 -8.01 3.72
CA GLY A 247 -10.12 -9.35 3.89
C GLY A 247 -9.76 -9.95 5.24
N PRO A 248 -10.28 -11.14 5.58
CA PRO A 248 -9.91 -11.88 6.79
C PRO A 248 -8.43 -12.31 6.78
N GLY A 249 -7.85 -12.50 5.58
CA GLY A 249 -6.48 -12.89 5.34
C GLY A 249 -6.10 -12.73 3.88
N PRO A 250 -4.87 -13.10 3.48
CA PRO A 250 -4.46 -13.03 2.08
C PRO A 250 -5.20 -14.07 1.22
N ALA A 251 -5.60 -13.66 0.01
CA ALA A 251 -6.02 -14.59 -1.02
C ALA A 251 -4.80 -15.10 -1.80
N GLU A 252 -4.82 -16.34 -2.23
CA GLU A 252 -3.79 -16.90 -3.09
C GLU A 252 -4.09 -16.55 -4.55
N VAL A 253 -3.14 -15.89 -5.20
CA VAL A 253 -3.23 -15.54 -6.63
C VAL A 253 -2.41 -16.52 -7.42
N GLY A 254 -3.08 -17.28 -8.27
CA GLY A 254 -2.46 -18.22 -9.21
C GLY A 254 -1.80 -17.52 -10.40
N PRO A 255 -1.27 -18.30 -11.35
CA PRO A 255 -0.65 -17.74 -12.54
C PRO A 255 -1.60 -16.83 -13.32
N ILE A 256 -1.07 -15.68 -13.74
CA ILE A 256 -1.79 -14.70 -14.54
C ILE A 256 -1.51 -14.97 -16.02
N GLN A 257 -2.56 -15.04 -16.83
CA GLN A 257 -2.48 -15.21 -18.28
C GLN A 257 -2.94 -13.91 -18.95
N ILE A 258 -2.15 -13.45 -19.90
CA ILE A 258 -2.43 -12.22 -20.67
C ILE A 258 -2.51 -12.62 -22.15
N ASP A 259 -3.59 -12.23 -22.81
CA ASP A 259 -3.72 -12.41 -24.26
C ASP A 259 -3.25 -11.19 -25.06
N SER A 260 -3.29 -11.30 -26.39
CA SER A 260 -2.86 -10.24 -27.30
C SER A 260 -3.78 -9.01 -27.32
N GLU A 261 -4.97 -9.10 -26.73
CA GLU A 261 -5.96 -8.02 -26.66
C GLU A 261 -5.95 -7.32 -25.31
N GLY A 262 -5.02 -7.72 -24.41
CA GLY A 262 -4.90 -7.14 -23.06
C GLY A 262 -5.86 -7.74 -22.05
N LYS A 263 -6.59 -8.78 -22.41
CA LYS A 263 -7.40 -9.55 -21.45
C LYS A 263 -6.47 -10.34 -20.55
N THR A 264 -6.60 -10.10 -19.28
CA THR A 264 -5.82 -10.74 -18.22
C THR A 264 -6.73 -11.62 -17.41
N VAL A 265 -6.37 -12.90 -17.27
CA VAL A 265 -7.12 -13.87 -16.49
C VAL A 265 -6.27 -14.33 -15.31
N ALA A 266 -6.84 -14.25 -14.11
CA ALA A 266 -6.24 -14.73 -12.87
C ALA A 266 -7.17 -15.73 -12.19
N THR A 267 -6.59 -16.71 -11.52
CA THR A 267 -7.31 -17.63 -10.63
C THR A 267 -6.98 -17.25 -9.19
N ILE A 268 -8.01 -17.00 -8.39
CA ILE A 268 -7.85 -16.56 -7.00
C ILE A 268 -8.54 -17.56 -6.08
N MET A 269 -7.86 -17.96 -5.03
CA MET A 269 -8.35 -18.91 -4.05
C MET A 269 -8.33 -18.31 -2.65
N PHE A 270 -9.38 -18.61 -1.88
CA PHE A 270 -9.60 -18.10 -0.54
C PHE A 270 -9.54 -19.23 0.47
N SER A 271 -8.80 -19.02 1.56
CA SER A 271 -8.67 -19.99 2.67
C SER A 271 -9.67 -19.76 3.78
N GLU A 272 -10.26 -18.58 3.86
CA GLU A 272 -11.18 -18.17 4.92
C GLU A 272 -12.46 -17.56 4.34
N PRO A 273 -13.64 -17.80 4.97
CA PRO A 273 -14.86 -17.14 4.56
C PRO A 273 -14.87 -15.69 5.02
N GLY A 274 -15.56 -14.84 4.29
CA GLY A 274 -15.72 -13.45 4.63
C GLY A 274 -15.83 -12.54 3.42
N ARG A 275 -15.76 -11.24 3.66
CA ARG A 275 -15.77 -10.23 2.62
C ARG A 275 -14.32 -9.82 2.30
N TYR A 276 -13.96 -9.94 1.05
CA TYR A 276 -12.67 -9.51 0.51
C TYR A 276 -12.85 -8.32 -0.42
N LEU A 277 -11.89 -7.42 -0.41
CA LEU A 277 -11.70 -6.42 -1.44
C LEU A 277 -10.37 -6.70 -2.13
N LEU A 278 -10.44 -7.14 -3.37
CA LEU A 278 -9.27 -7.37 -4.20
C LEU A 278 -8.94 -6.13 -5.00
N LEU A 279 -7.66 -5.81 -5.09
CA LEU A 279 -7.12 -4.75 -5.93
C LEU A 279 -6.52 -5.36 -7.20
N ALA A 280 -7.08 -5.04 -8.36
CA ALA A 280 -6.45 -5.24 -9.66
C ALA A 280 -5.70 -3.96 -10.04
N ARG A 281 -4.40 -4.03 -10.14
CA ARG A 281 -3.56 -2.92 -10.59
C ARG A 281 -3.08 -3.18 -12.00
N ALA A 282 -3.48 -2.33 -12.94
CA ALA A 282 -2.85 -2.29 -14.25
C ALA A 282 -1.71 -1.27 -14.23
N ASP A 283 -0.53 -1.66 -14.63
CA ASP A 283 0.64 -0.78 -14.73
C ASP A 283 1.44 -1.05 -15.98
N ASN A 284 2.17 -0.04 -16.45
CA ASN A 284 3.14 -0.14 -17.52
C ASN A 284 4.56 0.16 -17.01
N PHE A 285 4.75 0.06 -15.71
CA PHE A 285 6.00 0.35 -15.04
C PHE A 285 6.89 -0.88 -15.01
N ARG A 286 7.99 -0.86 -15.74
CA ARG A 286 9.00 -1.91 -15.71
C ARG A 286 10.25 -1.44 -14.99
N GLY A 287 10.21 -1.43 -13.66
CA GLY A 287 11.42 -1.50 -12.82
C GLY A 287 12.47 -0.43 -13.02
N SER A 288 12.20 0.64 -13.73
CA SER A 288 13.17 1.70 -13.96
C SER A 288 13.25 2.72 -12.82
N GLY A 289 12.45 2.55 -11.77
CA GLY A 289 12.57 3.38 -10.59
C GLY A 289 12.23 4.86 -10.81
N ASP A 290 11.42 5.16 -11.80
CA ASP A 290 11.10 6.53 -12.19
C ASP A 290 9.98 7.18 -11.35
N SER A 291 9.62 6.59 -10.22
CA SER A 291 8.91 7.35 -9.19
C SER A 291 9.91 8.28 -8.50
N SER A 292 10.38 9.29 -9.22
CA SER A 292 10.99 10.43 -8.56
C SER A 292 9.92 11.10 -7.71
N THR A 293 10.31 11.63 -6.57
CA THR A 293 9.44 12.44 -5.71
C THR A 293 8.66 13.45 -6.56
N GLY A 294 7.34 13.26 -6.65
CA GLY A 294 6.44 14.10 -7.43
C GLY A 294 5.87 13.50 -8.72
N ASP A 295 6.41 12.38 -9.20
CA ASP A 295 5.91 11.72 -10.40
C ASP A 295 5.19 10.42 -10.05
N HIS A 296 3.91 10.51 -9.81
CA HIS A 296 3.03 9.34 -9.64
C HIS A 296 2.49 8.90 -10.99
N CYS A 297 3.09 7.88 -11.50
CA CYS A 297 2.72 7.20 -12.73
C CYS A 297 3.24 5.76 -12.66
N CYS A 298 2.74 4.81 -13.23
CA CYS A 298 1.76 4.75 -14.30
C CYS A 298 0.91 3.53 -14.05
N TRP A 299 0.00 3.62 -13.14
CA TRP A 299 -0.91 2.53 -12.80
C TRP A 299 -2.36 3.01 -12.72
N THR A 300 -3.26 2.06 -12.85
CA THR A 300 -4.69 2.25 -12.62
C THR A 300 -5.16 1.15 -11.67
N ASN A 301 -5.83 1.55 -10.62
CA ASN A 301 -6.41 0.65 -9.63
C ASN A 301 -7.88 0.37 -9.94
N GLY A 302 -8.28 -0.90 -9.86
CA GLY A 302 -9.67 -1.32 -9.89
C GLY A 302 -9.95 -2.30 -8.76
N TYR A 303 -11.14 -2.26 -8.18
CA TYR A 303 -11.47 -3.06 -7.01
C TYR A 303 -12.61 -4.04 -7.30
N VAL A 304 -12.42 -5.27 -6.86
CA VAL A 304 -13.41 -6.35 -6.93
C VAL A 304 -13.73 -6.80 -5.52
N GLU A 305 -15.00 -6.66 -5.14
CA GLU A 305 -15.50 -7.17 -3.87
C GLU A 305 -15.91 -8.64 -4.04
N VAL A 306 -15.43 -9.51 -3.16
CA VAL A 306 -15.75 -10.92 -3.18
C VAL A 306 -16.34 -11.34 -1.84
N THR A 307 -17.55 -11.90 -1.88
CA THR A 307 -18.14 -12.57 -0.72
C THR A 307 -17.83 -14.05 -0.77
N VAL A 308 -17.04 -14.51 0.19
CA VAL A 308 -16.60 -15.92 0.28
C VAL A 308 -17.44 -16.64 1.33
N SER A 309 -18.14 -17.71 0.91
CA SER A 309 -18.86 -18.62 1.81
C SER A 309 -17.99 -19.83 2.19
N GLN A 310 -18.46 -20.59 3.20
CA GLN A 310 -17.86 -21.87 3.59
C GLN A 310 -17.95 -22.88 2.45
#